data_0520fffb9963870b1095a8a8dcc20d3e
#
_entry.id   0520fffb9963870b1095a8a8dcc20d3e
#
_cell.length_a   1.000
_cell.length_b   1.000
_cell.length_c   1.000
_cell.angle_alpha   90.00
_cell.angle_beta   90.00
_cell.angle_gamma   90.00
#
_symmetry.space_group_name_H-M   'P 1'
#
loop_
_entity.id
_entity.type
_entity.pdbx_description
1 polymer ?
#
loop_
_entity_poly.entity_id
_entity_poly.type
_entity_poly.pdbx_seq_one_letter_code
_entity_poly.pdbx_strand_id
1 'polypeptide(L)'
;YAASYMAGVAAANASQTGIVSVVGGALTRDISESVSGFIDGANSAGAIASSTYLSASQNGFNNYDEGYRMATEMFSQDSVDVIFVAAGATGLGVLEAAKQGTDRYVIGYEFDLSESGSNVVLGSVVKDLDSFILDGMQKTMDGDFDSGHLTTGLEEGSVSFSVNENLSGIIGTEHLNVRDTALAAEAQYREAL
;
A
#
# COMPACT_ATOMS: atom_id res chain seq x y z
N TYR A 1 -2.71 7.26 -4.54
CA TYR A 1 -1.30 7.65 -4.69
C TYR A 1 -0.70 8.12 -3.36
N ALA A 2 -1.18 9.24 -2.78
CA ALA A 2 -0.53 9.91 -1.65
C ALA A 2 -0.35 9.01 -0.40
N ALA A 3 -1.35 8.23 0.00
CA ALA A 3 -1.21 7.29 1.13
C ALA A 3 -0.17 6.20 0.85
N SER A 4 -0.09 5.73 -0.41
CA SER A 4 0.95 4.77 -0.83
C SER A 4 2.34 5.41 -0.88
N TYR A 5 2.45 6.70 -1.18
CA TYR A 5 3.71 7.45 -1.06
C TYR A 5 4.21 7.44 0.40
N MET A 6 3.33 7.74 1.36
CA MET A 6 3.67 7.67 2.78
C MET A 6 4.09 6.26 3.20
N ALA A 7 3.41 5.23 2.68
CA ALA A 7 3.79 3.82 2.89
C ALA A 7 5.17 3.50 2.31
N GLY A 8 5.53 4.07 1.15
CA GLY A 8 6.86 3.94 0.56
C GLY A 8 7.97 4.54 1.43
N VAL A 9 7.74 5.74 1.98
CA VAL A 9 8.66 6.36 2.95
C VAL A 9 8.81 5.49 4.19
N ALA A 10 7.72 4.97 4.73
CA ALA A 10 7.74 4.06 5.88
C ALA A 10 8.51 2.76 5.58
N ALA A 11 8.33 2.20 4.38
CA ALA A 11 9.08 1.02 3.92
C ALA A 11 10.58 1.29 3.85
N ALA A 12 10.98 2.42 3.27
CA ALA A 12 12.39 2.82 3.17
C ALA A 12 13.05 2.96 4.54
N ASN A 13 12.34 3.56 5.51
CA ASN A 13 12.85 3.72 6.87
C ASN A 13 12.96 2.39 7.63
N ALA A 14 12.06 1.47 7.37
CA ALA A 14 12.05 0.15 8.02
C ALA A 14 13.07 -0.82 7.39
N SER A 15 13.40 -0.62 6.12
CA SER A 15 14.31 -1.49 5.37
C SER A 15 15.73 -1.42 5.91
N GLN A 16 16.33 -2.57 6.14
CA GLN A 16 17.75 -2.70 6.51
C GLN A 16 18.66 -2.84 5.28
N THR A 17 18.11 -3.37 4.20
CA THR A 17 18.83 -3.58 2.93
C THR A 17 18.79 -2.34 2.03
N GLY A 18 17.82 -1.45 2.26
CA GLY A 18 17.52 -0.35 1.36
C GLY A 18 16.82 -0.79 0.07
N ILE A 19 16.34 -2.05 -0.02
CA ILE A 19 15.68 -2.60 -1.20
C ILE A 19 14.25 -3.02 -0.81
N VAL A 20 13.27 -2.35 -1.40
CA VAL A 20 11.86 -2.59 -1.16
C VAL A 20 11.12 -2.94 -2.46
N SER A 21 9.99 -3.61 -2.36
CA SER A 21 9.22 -3.98 -3.55
C SER A 21 7.73 -3.73 -3.35
N VAL A 22 7.00 -3.58 -4.45
CA VAL A 22 5.54 -3.58 -4.47
C VAL A 22 5.01 -4.65 -5.41
N VAL A 23 4.01 -5.37 -4.94
CA VAL A 23 3.31 -6.42 -5.67
C VAL A 23 1.90 -5.96 -5.98
N GLY A 24 1.60 -5.76 -7.26
CA GLY A 24 0.26 -5.48 -7.76
C GLY A 24 -0.42 -6.75 -8.28
N GLY A 25 -1.70 -6.94 -7.96
CA GLY A 25 -2.46 -8.09 -8.45
C GLY A 25 -2.69 -8.06 -9.96
N ALA A 26 -3.05 -6.90 -10.49
CA ALA A 26 -3.21 -6.67 -11.93
C ALA A 26 -2.88 -5.21 -12.29
N LEU A 27 -2.58 -4.99 -13.58
CA LEU A 27 -2.31 -3.65 -14.10
C LEU A 27 -3.63 -2.90 -14.34
N THR A 28 -4.26 -2.47 -13.26
CA THR A 28 -5.42 -1.57 -13.28
C THR A 28 -5.01 -0.16 -12.92
N ARG A 29 -5.85 0.84 -13.20
CA ARG A 29 -5.53 2.24 -12.95
C ARG A 29 -5.24 2.51 -11.47
N ASP A 30 -6.12 2.04 -10.58
CA ASP A 30 -6.02 2.24 -9.13
C ASP A 30 -4.79 1.54 -8.52
N ILE A 31 -4.50 0.31 -8.97
CA ILE A 31 -3.29 -0.41 -8.54
C ILE A 31 -2.03 0.27 -9.06
N SER A 32 -2.01 0.70 -10.33
CA SER A 32 -0.86 1.41 -10.91
C SER A 32 -0.58 2.73 -10.21
N GLU A 33 -1.64 3.48 -9.85
CA GLU A 33 -1.54 4.71 -9.08
C GLU A 33 -0.94 4.45 -7.69
N SER A 34 -1.37 3.39 -7.01
CA SER A 34 -0.84 3.00 -5.70
C SER A 34 0.62 2.50 -5.79
N VAL A 35 0.94 1.73 -6.82
CA VAL A 35 2.32 1.26 -7.11
C VAL A 35 3.25 2.45 -7.36
N SER A 36 2.84 3.41 -8.18
CA SER A 36 3.62 4.62 -8.47
C SER A 36 3.87 5.42 -7.21
N GLY A 37 2.82 5.67 -6.41
CA GLY A 37 2.96 6.39 -5.14
C GLY A 37 3.96 5.73 -4.19
N PHE A 38 3.88 4.42 -4.03
CA PHE A 38 4.82 3.69 -3.18
C PHE A 38 6.27 3.80 -3.68
N ILE A 39 6.50 3.61 -4.99
CA ILE A 39 7.84 3.70 -5.58
C ILE A 39 8.42 5.11 -5.39
N ASP A 40 7.63 6.14 -5.68
CA ASP A 40 8.08 7.53 -5.55
C ASP A 40 8.40 7.88 -4.08
N GLY A 41 7.57 7.44 -3.14
CA GLY A 41 7.80 7.60 -1.72
C GLY A 41 9.06 6.91 -1.23
N ALA A 42 9.25 5.64 -1.59
CA ALA A 42 10.42 4.86 -1.21
C ALA A 42 11.72 5.46 -1.78
N ASN A 43 11.71 5.81 -3.07
CA ASN A 43 12.86 6.44 -3.72
C ASN A 43 13.19 7.82 -3.10
N SER A 44 12.18 8.61 -2.73
CA SER A 44 12.39 9.91 -2.07
C SER A 44 13.07 9.79 -0.72
N ALA A 45 12.89 8.66 -0.04
CA ALA A 45 13.53 8.34 1.24
C ALA A 45 14.85 7.54 1.09
N GLY A 46 15.33 7.35 -0.15
CA GLY A 46 16.64 6.78 -0.45
C GLY A 46 16.67 5.27 -0.61
N ALA A 47 15.55 4.57 -0.59
CA ALA A 47 15.48 3.15 -0.91
C ALA A 47 15.45 2.91 -2.43
N ILE A 48 15.83 1.71 -2.84
CA ILE A 48 15.64 1.21 -4.21
C ILE A 48 14.32 0.45 -4.24
N ALA A 49 13.34 0.97 -4.99
CA ALA A 49 12.01 0.37 -5.09
C ALA A 49 11.80 -0.32 -6.45
N SER A 50 11.23 -1.53 -6.43
CA SER A 50 10.82 -2.28 -7.61
C SER A 50 9.34 -2.62 -7.58
N SER A 51 8.76 -2.96 -8.73
CA SER A 51 7.37 -3.41 -8.82
C SER A 51 7.22 -4.67 -9.66
N THR A 52 6.26 -5.51 -9.28
CA THR A 52 5.87 -6.68 -10.05
C THR A 52 4.34 -6.79 -10.08
N TYR A 53 3.78 -7.08 -11.26
CA TYR A 53 2.36 -7.38 -11.41
C TYR A 53 2.18 -8.88 -11.64
N LEU A 54 1.29 -9.50 -10.86
CA LEU A 54 1.07 -10.94 -10.89
C LEU A 54 0.38 -11.43 -12.16
N SER A 55 -0.48 -10.61 -12.73
CA SER A 55 -1.24 -10.96 -13.93
C SER A 55 -1.63 -9.72 -14.72
N ALA A 56 -1.85 -9.89 -16.02
CA ALA A 56 -2.53 -8.88 -16.82
C ALA A 56 -4.06 -8.88 -16.63
N SER A 57 -4.59 -9.83 -15.83
CA SER A 57 -6.02 -10.00 -15.56
C SER A 57 -6.31 -10.01 -14.04
N GLN A 58 -7.60 -9.99 -13.69
CA GLN A 58 -8.07 -10.03 -12.29
C GLN A 58 -7.64 -11.30 -11.51
N ASN A 59 -7.15 -12.34 -12.19
CA ASN A 59 -6.68 -13.57 -11.53
C ASN A 59 -5.48 -13.33 -10.58
N GLY A 60 -4.75 -12.25 -10.77
CA GLY A 60 -3.64 -11.86 -9.88
C GLY A 60 -4.08 -11.48 -8.46
N PHE A 61 -5.37 -11.24 -8.23
CA PHE A 61 -5.90 -10.92 -6.89
C PHE A 61 -6.29 -12.15 -6.06
N ASN A 62 -6.29 -13.35 -6.64
CA ASN A 62 -6.72 -14.57 -5.94
C ASN A 62 -5.81 -15.76 -6.23
N ASN A 63 -4.52 -15.62 -5.99
CA ASN A 63 -3.51 -16.66 -6.19
C ASN A 63 -2.52 -16.70 -5.01
N TYR A 64 -2.97 -17.27 -3.89
CA TYR A 64 -2.20 -17.38 -2.65
C TYR A 64 -0.82 -18.03 -2.87
N ASP A 65 -0.79 -19.18 -3.56
CA ASP A 65 0.45 -19.96 -3.75
C ASP A 65 1.50 -19.19 -4.54
N GLU A 66 1.09 -18.43 -5.56
CA GLU A 66 1.99 -17.58 -6.33
C GLU A 66 2.50 -16.40 -5.50
N GLY A 67 1.64 -15.78 -4.67
CA GLY A 67 2.04 -14.75 -3.72
C GLY A 67 3.12 -15.24 -2.75
N TYR A 68 2.91 -16.42 -2.18
CA TYR A 68 3.87 -17.05 -1.27
C TYR A 68 5.21 -17.37 -1.95
N ARG A 69 5.15 -17.99 -3.13
CA ARG A 69 6.34 -18.36 -3.92
C ARG A 69 7.18 -17.14 -4.27
N MET A 70 6.54 -16.15 -4.85
CA MET A 70 7.21 -14.93 -5.29
C MET A 70 7.82 -14.14 -4.13
N ALA A 71 7.08 -13.96 -3.03
CA ALA A 71 7.62 -13.27 -1.87
C ALA A 71 8.80 -14.04 -1.25
N THR A 72 8.75 -15.37 -1.23
CA THR A 72 9.87 -16.19 -0.77
C THR A 72 11.12 -15.96 -1.63
N GLU A 73 10.98 -15.86 -2.94
CA GLU A 73 12.09 -15.54 -3.86
C GLU A 73 12.62 -14.12 -3.60
N MET A 74 11.74 -13.11 -3.51
CA MET A 74 12.14 -11.73 -3.24
C MET A 74 12.93 -11.59 -1.93
N PHE A 75 12.44 -12.21 -0.85
CA PHE A 75 13.11 -12.18 0.44
C PHE A 75 14.43 -12.95 0.48
N SER A 76 14.59 -14.00 -0.32
CA SER A 76 15.78 -14.88 -0.26
C SER A 76 16.83 -14.58 -1.31
N GLN A 77 16.45 -14.07 -2.48
CA GLN A 77 17.35 -13.91 -3.63
C GLN A 77 17.57 -12.45 -4.00
N ASP A 78 16.54 -11.59 -3.87
CA ASP A 78 16.57 -10.21 -4.36
C ASP A 78 16.95 -9.20 -3.26
N SER A 79 17.24 -9.68 -2.05
CA SER A 79 17.55 -8.85 -0.88
C SER A 79 16.44 -7.86 -0.49
N VAL A 80 15.20 -8.09 -0.96
CA VAL A 80 14.03 -7.32 -0.55
C VAL A 80 13.69 -7.70 0.89
N ASP A 81 13.46 -6.71 1.75
CA ASP A 81 13.06 -6.95 3.14
C ASP A 81 11.70 -6.31 3.50
N VAL A 82 11.17 -5.42 2.64
CA VAL A 82 9.82 -4.87 2.78
C VAL A 82 9.05 -5.02 1.47
N ILE A 83 7.84 -5.60 1.53
CA ILE A 83 6.95 -5.75 0.36
C ILE A 83 5.62 -5.05 0.64
N PHE A 84 5.25 -4.07 -0.18
CA PHE A 84 3.89 -3.51 -0.23
C PHE A 84 3.01 -4.37 -1.12
N VAL A 85 1.81 -4.73 -0.65
CA VAL A 85 0.98 -5.73 -1.32
C VAL A 85 -0.37 -5.16 -1.73
N ALA A 86 -0.50 -4.77 -2.99
CA ALA A 86 -1.75 -4.33 -3.61
C ALA A 86 -2.34 -5.46 -4.49
N ALA A 87 -2.58 -6.65 -3.89
CA ALA A 87 -2.88 -7.88 -4.61
C ALA A 87 -4.00 -8.74 -3.99
N GLY A 88 -4.89 -8.14 -3.19
CA GLY A 88 -6.04 -8.84 -2.61
C GLY A 88 -5.64 -10.11 -1.85
N ALA A 89 -6.37 -11.22 -2.06
CA ALA A 89 -6.12 -12.50 -1.37
C ALA A 89 -4.75 -13.11 -1.67
N THR A 90 -4.12 -12.78 -2.80
CA THR A 90 -2.72 -13.16 -3.10
C THR A 90 -1.76 -12.58 -2.07
N GLY A 91 -2.07 -11.43 -1.50
CA GLY A 91 -1.31 -10.78 -0.44
C GLY A 91 -1.21 -11.60 0.85
N LEU A 92 -2.16 -12.49 1.11
CA LEU A 92 -2.08 -13.40 2.26
C LEU A 92 -0.93 -14.40 2.11
N GLY A 93 -0.61 -14.81 0.88
CA GLY A 93 0.57 -15.63 0.59
C GLY A 93 1.87 -14.87 0.86
N VAL A 94 1.93 -13.60 0.46
CA VAL A 94 3.10 -12.73 0.75
C VAL A 94 3.28 -12.54 2.26
N LEU A 95 2.19 -12.29 2.99
CA LEU A 95 2.20 -12.17 4.44
C LEU A 95 2.71 -13.45 5.11
N GLU A 96 2.29 -14.62 4.63
CA GLU A 96 2.76 -15.90 5.18
C GLU A 96 4.24 -16.11 4.91
N ALA A 97 4.75 -15.75 3.73
CA ALA A 97 6.18 -15.85 3.42
C ALA A 97 7.03 -14.92 4.32
N ALA A 98 6.53 -13.74 4.67
CA ALA A 98 7.22 -12.84 5.61
C ALA A 98 7.32 -13.46 7.00
N LYS A 99 6.27 -14.13 7.50
CA LYS A 99 6.25 -14.81 8.81
C LYS A 99 7.27 -15.95 8.94
N GLN A 100 7.76 -16.49 7.83
CA GLN A 100 8.72 -17.61 7.83
C GLN A 100 10.18 -17.15 8.05
N GLY A 101 10.44 -15.84 8.18
CA GLY A 101 11.78 -15.31 8.37
C GLY A 101 11.85 -14.20 9.41
N THR A 102 13.06 -13.70 9.63
CA THR A 102 13.32 -12.51 10.45
C THR A 102 13.59 -11.31 9.55
N ASP A 103 13.30 -10.11 10.06
CA ASP A 103 13.55 -8.84 9.35
C ASP A 103 12.90 -8.79 7.95
N ARG A 104 11.71 -9.39 7.85
CA ARG A 104 10.86 -9.42 6.66
C ARG A 104 9.54 -8.78 6.99
N TYR A 105 9.18 -7.75 6.23
CA TYR A 105 8.01 -6.95 6.53
C TYR A 105 7.06 -6.83 5.33
N VAL A 106 5.80 -6.58 5.65
CA VAL A 106 4.73 -6.36 4.67
C VAL A 106 4.01 -5.06 5.00
N ILE A 107 3.59 -4.33 3.97
CA ILE A 107 2.62 -3.27 4.08
C ILE A 107 1.35 -3.71 3.35
N GLY A 108 0.21 -3.61 4.03
CA GLY A 108 -1.10 -4.01 3.51
C GLY A 108 -1.74 -2.96 2.61
N TYR A 109 -2.80 -3.36 1.90
CA TYR A 109 -3.60 -2.51 1.03
C TYR A 109 -5.10 -2.80 1.17
N GLU A 110 -5.91 -1.77 1.12
CA GLU A 110 -7.36 -1.72 1.29
C GLU A 110 -7.84 -1.87 2.72
N PHE A 111 -7.34 -2.85 3.47
CA PHE A 111 -7.73 -3.13 4.85
C PHE A 111 -6.51 -3.12 5.76
N ASP A 112 -6.74 -2.85 7.05
CA ASP A 112 -5.69 -2.99 8.05
C ASP A 112 -5.37 -4.47 8.30
N LEU A 113 -4.14 -4.87 8.00
CA LEU A 113 -3.63 -6.23 8.18
C LEU A 113 -2.85 -6.42 9.49
N SER A 114 -2.78 -5.41 10.36
CA SER A 114 -1.96 -5.45 11.58
C SER A 114 -2.32 -6.60 12.51
N GLU A 115 -3.60 -6.94 12.65
CA GLU A 115 -4.04 -8.10 13.43
C GLU A 115 -3.65 -9.44 12.82
N SER A 116 -3.56 -9.52 11.49
CA SER A 116 -3.21 -10.74 10.77
C SER A 116 -1.71 -11.07 10.82
N GLY A 117 -0.87 -10.08 11.14
CA GLY A 117 0.58 -10.23 11.18
C GLY A 117 1.25 -9.17 12.05
N SER A 118 0.91 -9.13 13.34
CA SER A 118 1.31 -8.08 14.28
C SER A 118 2.83 -7.87 14.42
N ASN A 119 3.62 -8.84 14.02
CA ASN A 119 5.09 -8.83 14.09
C ASN A 119 5.79 -8.67 12.72
N VAL A 120 5.04 -8.64 11.62
CA VAL A 120 5.60 -8.50 10.25
C VAL A 120 4.87 -7.44 9.42
N VAL A 121 3.64 -7.04 9.78
CA VAL A 121 2.91 -5.97 9.09
C VAL A 121 3.30 -4.63 9.68
N LEU A 122 4.00 -3.80 8.91
CA LEU A 122 4.41 -2.45 9.32
C LEU A 122 3.21 -1.49 9.44
N GLY A 123 2.26 -1.66 8.56
CA GLY A 123 1.05 -0.84 8.46
C GLY A 123 0.27 -1.20 7.21
N SER A 124 -0.77 -0.43 6.92
CA SER A 124 -1.62 -0.66 5.75
C SER A 124 -2.12 0.65 5.14
N VAL A 125 -2.19 0.70 3.82
CA VAL A 125 -2.97 1.73 3.12
C VAL A 125 -4.43 1.32 3.18
N VAL A 126 -5.21 2.03 3.98
CA VAL A 126 -6.61 1.71 4.27
C VAL A 126 -7.52 2.60 3.46
N LYS A 127 -8.56 2.02 2.85
CA LYS A 127 -9.65 2.72 2.17
C LYS A 127 -10.90 2.65 3.06
N ASP A 128 -11.37 3.80 3.53
CA ASP A 128 -12.61 3.91 4.33
C ASP A 128 -13.83 3.93 3.41
N LEU A 129 -14.14 2.74 2.86
CA LEU A 129 -15.30 2.56 1.99
C LEU A 129 -16.62 2.66 2.74
N ASP A 130 -16.64 2.30 4.01
CA ASP A 130 -17.85 2.32 4.84
C ASP A 130 -18.34 3.75 5.03
N SER A 131 -17.46 4.65 5.47
CA SER A 131 -17.80 6.08 5.61
C SER A 131 -18.20 6.71 4.29
N PHE A 132 -17.52 6.36 3.19
CA PHE A 132 -17.85 6.86 1.86
C PHE A 132 -19.25 6.44 1.39
N ILE A 133 -19.61 5.16 1.60
CA ILE A 133 -20.93 4.64 1.24
C ILE A 133 -22.00 5.27 2.13
N LEU A 134 -21.77 5.38 3.43
CA LEU A 134 -22.73 5.98 4.37
C LEU A 134 -22.99 7.46 4.04
N ASP A 135 -21.97 8.24 3.70
CA ASP A 135 -22.15 9.63 3.25
C ASP A 135 -23.01 9.73 1.98
N GLY A 136 -22.75 8.88 1.00
CA GLY A 136 -23.56 8.82 -0.22
C GLY A 136 -25.04 8.42 0.04
N MET A 137 -25.26 7.49 0.96
CA MET A 137 -26.63 7.12 1.39
C MET A 137 -27.33 8.27 2.09
N GLN A 138 -26.64 8.96 3.01
CA GLN A 138 -27.20 10.11 3.74
C GLN A 138 -27.56 11.24 2.78
N LYS A 139 -26.67 11.62 1.86
CA LYS A 139 -26.93 12.63 0.83
C LYS A 139 -28.14 12.27 -0.06
N THR A 140 -28.28 10.97 -0.37
CA THR A 140 -29.47 10.49 -1.12
C THR A 140 -30.76 10.69 -0.33
N MET A 141 -30.75 10.39 0.97
CA MET A 141 -31.92 10.56 1.85
C MET A 141 -32.30 12.03 2.03
N ASP A 142 -31.29 12.91 2.10
CA ASP A 142 -31.48 14.36 2.30
C ASP A 142 -31.87 15.07 0.98
N GLY A 143 -31.82 14.39 -0.16
CA GLY A 143 -32.10 14.94 -1.50
C GLY A 143 -30.95 15.78 -2.08
N ASP A 144 -29.76 15.69 -1.51
CA ASP A 144 -28.55 16.44 -1.88
C ASP A 144 -27.53 15.60 -2.68
N PHE A 145 -27.97 14.44 -3.18
CA PHE A 145 -27.10 13.56 -3.97
C PHE A 145 -26.90 14.09 -5.39
N ASP A 146 -25.68 14.51 -5.69
CA ASP A 146 -25.27 14.86 -7.04
C ASP A 146 -24.75 13.63 -7.80
N SER A 147 -25.27 13.41 -9.00
CA SER A 147 -24.78 12.36 -9.90
C SER A 147 -23.45 12.79 -10.52
N GLY A 148 -22.49 11.88 -10.62
CA GLY A 148 -21.22 12.17 -11.26
C GLY A 148 -20.11 11.22 -10.83
N HIS A 149 -18.87 11.62 -11.15
CA HIS A 149 -17.67 10.94 -10.72
C HIS A 149 -17.04 11.69 -9.54
N LEU A 150 -16.97 11.03 -8.39
CA LEU A 150 -16.31 11.57 -7.21
C LEU A 150 -14.99 10.84 -6.98
N THR A 151 -13.91 11.60 -6.87
CA THR A 151 -12.60 11.07 -6.47
C THR A 151 -12.29 11.58 -5.07
N THR A 152 -11.96 10.67 -4.17
CA THR A 152 -11.57 10.98 -2.79
C THR A 152 -10.24 10.29 -2.47
N GLY A 153 -9.51 10.80 -1.51
CA GLY A 153 -8.19 10.27 -1.19
C GLY A 153 -7.71 10.63 0.23
N LEU A 154 -6.41 10.84 0.34
CA LEU A 154 -5.77 11.20 1.62
C LEU A 154 -6.24 12.57 2.13
N GLU A 155 -6.50 13.52 1.24
CA GLU A 155 -6.91 14.88 1.60
C GLU A 155 -8.28 14.87 2.28
N GLU A 156 -9.24 14.13 1.73
CA GLU A 156 -10.60 14.00 2.25
C GLU A 156 -10.70 12.96 3.39
N GLY A 157 -9.63 12.24 3.69
CA GLY A 157 -9.57 11.24 4.75
C GLY A 157 -10.18 9.88 4.40
N SER A 158 -10.61 9.67 3.15
CA SER A 158 -11.17 8.39 2.70
C SER A 158 -10.11 7.33 2.40
N VAL A 159 -8.84 7.74 2.30
CA VAL A 159 -7.67 6.85 2.22
C VAL A 159 -6.63 7.33 3.21
N SER A 160 -6.03 6.40 3.95
CA SER A 160 -5.00 6.72 4.95
C SER A 160 -3.89 5.67 4.94
N PHE A 161 -2.74 6.00 5.53
CA PHE A 161 -1.73 5.02 5.90
C PHE A 161 -1.81 4.79 7.41
N SER A 162 -2.31 3.61 7.81
CA SER A 162 -2.42 3.17 9.21
C SER A 162 -1.15 2.42 9.60
N VAL A 163 -0.50 2.86 10.66
CA VAL A 163 0.74 2.24 11.18
C VAL A 163 0.39 1.18 12.21
N ASN A 164 1.05 0.04 12.15
CA ASN A 164 1.00 -0.94 13.22
C ASN A 164 1.79 -0.43 14.43
N GLU A 165 1.10 -0.14 15.51
CA GLU A 165 1.71 0.42 16.73
C GLU A 165 2.81 -0.46 17.32
N ASN A 166 2.71 -1.79 17.17
CA ASN A 166 3.73 -2.74 17.66
C ASN A 166 5.07 -2.59 16.94
N LEU A 167 5.09 -2.06 15.71
CA LEU A 167 6.26 -1.90 14.87
C LEU A 167 6.57 -0.42 14.57
N SER A 168 5.88 0.51 15.20
CA SER A 168 6.06 1.95 14.98
C SER A 168 7.49 2.44 15.21
N GLY A 169 8.21 1.81 16.15
CA GLY A 169 9.63 2.10 16.40
C GLY A 169 10.57 1.73 15.23
N ILE A 170 10.16 0.84 14.34
CA ILE A 170 10.94 0.44 13.14
C ILE A 170 10.71 1.45 12.02
N ILE A 171 9.48 1.92 11.85
CA ILE A 171 9.08 2.82 10.77
C ILE A 171 9.58 4.26 11.00
N GLY A 172 9.72 4.67 12.25
CA GLY A 172 9.98 6.07 12.61
C GLY A 172 8.76 6.98 12.36
N THR A 173 8.99 8.28 12.28
CA THR A 173 7.94 9.30 12.13
C THR A 173 8.02 10.09 10.82
N GLU A 174 9.00 9.81 9.98
CA GLU A 174 9.27 10.55 8.74
C GLU A 174 8.10 10.50 7.77
N HIS A 175 7.40 9.35 7.71
CA HIS A 175 6.20 9.20 6.87
C HIS A 175 5.06 10.17 7.25
N LEU A 176 4.99 10.64 8.50
CA LEU A 176 4.01 11.65 8.92
C LEU A 176 4.38 13.04 8.40
N ASN A 177 5.67 13.34 8.29
CA ASN A 177 6.17 14.63 7.86
C ASN A 177 6.09 14.85 6.36
N VAL A 178 5.81 13.80 5.58
CA VAL A 178 5.75 13.89 4.10
C VAL A 178 4.31 13.97 3.55
N ARG A 179 3.30 14.15 4.41
CA ARG A 179 1.90 14.21 3.95
C ARG A 179 1.68 15.26 2.87
N ASP A 180 2.13 16.48 3.09
CA ASP A 180 1.95 17.56 2.13
C ASP A 180 2.77 17.34 0.84
N THR A 181 3.95 16.74 0.97
CA THR A 181 4.77 16.32 -0.19
C THR A 181 4.06 15.23 -0.99
N ALA A 182 3.46 14.26 -0.33
CA ALA A 182 2.71 13.17 -0.95
C ALA A 182 1.48 13.69 -1.71
N LEU A 183 0.75 14.65 -1.14
CA LEU A 183 -0.39 15.31 -1.80
C LEU A 183 0.04 16.12 -3.03
N ALA A 184 1.14 16.87 -2.92
CA ALA A 184 1.69 17.61 -4.05
C ALA A 184 2.16 16.69 -5.18
N ALA A 185 2.81 15.55 -4.84
CA ALA A 185 3.22 14.55 -5.80
C ALA A 185 2.02 13.87 -6.48
N GLU A 186 0.94 13.58 -5.72
CA GLU A 186 -0.31 13.05 -6.28
C GLU A 186 -0.94 14.02 -7.30
N ALA A 187 -0.97 15.31 -6.98
CA ALA A 187 -1.50 16.32 -7.91
C ALA A 187 -0.71 16.33 -9.24
N GLN A 188 0.63 16.31 -9.16
CA GLN A 188 1.49 16.23 -10.34
C GLN A 188 1.29 14.93 -11.14
N TYR A 189 1.15 13.79 -10.44
CA TYR A 189 0.88 12.51 -11.09
C TYR A 189 -0.43 12.53 -11.85
N ARG A 190 -1.50 13.11 -11.28
CA ARG A 190 -2.82 13.22 -11.93
C ARG A 190 -2.82 14.16 -13.13
N GLU A 191 -2.02 15.23 -13.12
CA GLU A 191 -1.87 16.13 -14.27
C GLU A 191 -1.13 15.47 -15.46
N ALA A 192 -0.32 14.43 -15.19
CA ALA A 192 0.45 13.73 -16.22
C ALA A 192 -0.31 12.58 -16.90
N LEU A 193 -1.52 12.22 -16.40
CA LEU A 193 -2.39 11.16 -16.96
C LEU A 193 -3.34 11.69 -18.04
#